data_7d93a11ffde6db2eae0f273f385aafb1
#
_entry.id   7d93a11ffde6db2eae0f273f385aafb1
#
_cell.length_a   1.000
_cell.length_b   1.000
_cell.length_c   1.000
_cell.angle_alpha   90.00
_cell.angle_beta   90.00
_cell.angle_gamma   90.00
#
_symmetry.space_group_name_H-M   'P 1'
#
loop_
_entity.id
_entity.type
_entity.pdbx_description
1 polymer ?
#
loop_
_entity_poly.entity_id
_entity_poly.type
_entity_poly.pdbx_seq_one_letter_code
_entity_poly.pdbx_strand_id
1 'polypeptide(L)'
;MKQPLVEAMERYLQEQVYPLHTPGHKGGRGMAEPLRSLLGSTALRMDVSLMSELDDIHAPCGCIREAQEEAAKLYGSDACFFAVNGTTGAIHAMLLTALHPGDRILVPRNAHRSVTGGLILADAVPVYVQPAYIKEFGMQGQVTPEQVKEAFAVCPDLKAVLLTSPNYFGMAAEVKQIAEIAHAHNAVLLVDEAHGPHLGFHDQFPPSAMHCGADMAAQSTHKILGALTQCSLLQVKGARIDLRHAADVMSLLTTTSPNYLLMGSLDAARAQLAERGAVMLEDALRAAQMLRNSLAKIPGLHVIRPEDVAGKYGIAALDSTKVTINLKEWGVSGVTIGEALRKEKIAVELVDLQNVLFLVTYADWAPVQWQDTVNRICKTLQKLRPVKNPLEARSVEQVKALETEAAEKEKAQQAEIPVTEAAVPMRTVFYGKKKTVPLSGAVGLICAEPISFYPPGIPVILPGERFTDKIVAWCCLMKKQGLPVSGPADTSLQTVRVLTQE
;
A
#
# COMPACT_ATOMS: atom_id res chain seq x y z
N MET A 1 -14.35 18.63 17.69
CA MET A 1 -13.90 17.46 18.48
C MET A 1 -12.53 17.76 19.09
N LYS A 2 -12.21 17.15 20.26
CA LYS A 2 -10.94 17.34 20.98
C LYS A 2 -9.74 16.89 20.13
N GLN A 3 -8.68 17.70 20.08
CA GLN A 3 -7.41 17.42 19.38
C GLN A 3 -6.24 17.58 20.39
N PRO A 4 -6.08 16.64 21.33
CA PRO A 4 -5.24 16.82 22.49
C PRO A 4 -3.80 17.21 22.17
N LEU A 5 -3.21 16.59 21.13
CA LEU A 5 -1.84 16.86 20.72
C LEU A 5 -1.73 18.19 19.99
N VAL A 6 -2.64 18.50 19.07
CA VAL A 6 -2.66 19.79 18.36
C VAL A 6 -2.85 20.94 19.35
N GLU A 7 -3.78 20.81 20.29
CA GLU A 7 -4.03 21.82 21.34
C GLU A 7 -2.80 22.01 22.26
N ALA A 8 -2.05 20.94 22.55
CA ALA A 8 -0.81 21.03 23.31
C ALA A 8 0.28 21.77 22.51
N MET A 9 0.42 21.47 21.22
CA MET A 9 1.35 22.16 20.33
C MET A 9 1.01 23.64 20.18
N GLU A 10 -0.28 24.01 20.09
CA GLU A 10 -0.71 25.40 20.04
C GLU A 10 -0.37 26.15 21.33
N ARG A 11 -0.60 25.55 22.51
CA ARG A 11 -0.22 26.14 23.81
C ARG A 11 1.29 26.40 23.85
N TYR A 12 2.12 25.43 23.46
CA TYR A 12 3.58 25.58 23.41
C TYR A 12 4.01 26.74 22.49
N LEU A 13 3.35 26.90 21.32
CA LEU A 13 3.61 28.04 20.43
C LEU A 13 3.29 29.39 21.08
N GLN A 14 2.20 29.47 21.89
CA GLN A 14 1.77 30.70 22.57
C GLN A 14 2.73 31.12 23.68
N GLU A 15 3.39 30.18 24.35
CA GLU A 15 4.37 30.44 25.41
C GLU A 15 5.63 31.14 24.91
N GLN A 16 5.89 31.13 23.59
CA GLN A 16 7.04 31.77 22.95
C GLN A 16 8.39 31.38 23.57
N VAL A 17 8.52 30.11 23.98
CA VAL A 17 9.74 29.58 24.62
C VAL A 17 10.96 29.81 23.73
N TYR A 18 12.06 30.31 24.30
CA TYR A 18 13.32 30.43 23.58
C TYR A 18 14.04 29.06 23.57
N PRO A 19 14.19 28.40 22.41
CA PRO A 19 14.64 27.01 22.36
C PRO A 19 16.15 26.87 22.50
N LEU A 20 16.65 26.53 23.70
CA LEU A 20 18.04 26.11 23.91
C LEU A 20 18.22 24.59 23.80
N HIS A 21 17.22 23.92 23.29
CA HIS A 21 17.14 22.46 23.04
C HIS A 21 17.16 22.15 21.52
N THR A 22 17.19 20.89 21.15
CA THR A 22 16.98 20.39 19.77
C THR A 22 15.56 20.71 19.27
N PRO A 23 15.33 20.88 17.95
CA PRO A 23 16.28 20.77 16.84
C PRO A 23 17.20 21.98 16.68
N GLY A 24 18.32 21.77 15.95
CA GLY A 24 19.38 22.77 15.77
C GLY A 24 18.95 24.03 15.01
N HIS A 25 17.88 23.98 14.22
CA HIS A 25 17.36 25.16 13.48
C HIS A 25 16.65 26.19 14.38
N LYS A 26 16.38 25.87 15.65
CA LYS A 26 15.87 26.84 16.66
C LYS A 26 14.63 27.60 16.18
N GLY A 27 13.55 26.87 15.84
CA GLY A 27 12.32 27.47 15.29
C GLY A 27 12.52 28.13 13.94
N GLY A 28 13.46 27.61 13.14
CA GLY A 28 13.74 28.05 11.76
C GLY A 28 14.81 29.13 11.62
N ARG A 29 15.33 29.71 12.73
CA ARG A 29 16.37 30.76 12.65
C ARG A 29 17.67 30.27 12.02
N GLY A 30 18.04 28.99 12.22
CA GLY A 30 19.23 28.37 11.67
C GLY A 30 18.99 27.58 10.37
N MET A 31 17.80 27.68 9.79
CA MET A 31 17.48 26.94 8.57
C MET A 31 17.86 27.74 7.31
N ALA A 32 18.29 27.04 6.26
CA ALA A 32 18.57 27.64 4.96
C ALA A 32 17.33 28.36 4.39
N GLU A 33 17.51 29.57 3.86
CA GLU A 33 16.42 30.48 3.48
C GLU A 33 15.42 29.86 2.48
N PRO A 34 15.82 29.13 1.42
CA PRO A 34 14.84 28.53 0.50
C PRO A 34 13.87 27.59 1.20
N LEU A 35 14.34 26.75 2.13
CA LEU A 35 13.50 25.82 2.86
C LEU A 35 12.67 26.54 3.94
N ARG A 36 13.25 27.54 4.61
CA ARG A 36 12.55 28.36 5.60
C ARG A 36 11.33 29.06 5.01
N SER A 37 11.51 29.67 3.84
CA SER A 37 10.41 30.34 3.11
C SER A 37 9.32 29.37 2.68
N LEU A 38 9.69 28.14 2.24
CA LEU A 38 8.74 27.12 1.82
C LEU A 38 7.88 26.57 2.97
N LEU A 39 8.48 26.32 4.13
CA LEU A 39 7.79 25.73 5.28
C LEU A 39 7.01 26.76 6.11
N GLY A 40 7.43 28.02 6.11
CA GLY A 40 6.86 29.06 6.93
C GLY A 40 7.24 28.96 8.41
N SER A 41 7.12 30.09 9.12
CA SER A 41 7.61 30.21 10.50
C SER A 41 6.85 29.32 11.52
N THR A 42 5.55 29.18 11.35
CA THR A 42 4.71 28.42 12.29
C THR A 42 5.08 26.95 12.30
N ALA A 43 5.16 26.30 11.14
CA ALA A 43 5.56 24.90 11.04
C ALA A 43 6.94 24.63 11.65
N LEU A 44 7.90 25.53 11.39
CA LEU A 44 9.26 25.43 11.93
C LEU A 44 9.33 25.62 13.47
N ARG A 45 8.42 26.39 14.04
CA ARG A 45 8.31 26.55 15.50
C ARG A 45 7.62 25.34 16.15
N MET A 46 6.79 24.62 15.40
CA MET A 46 6.14 23.37 15.85
C MET A 46 7.05 22.14 15.66
N ASP A 47 8.13 22.25 14.90
CA ASP A 47 9.12 21.19 14.77
C ASP A 47 10.06 21.21 15.98
N VAL A 48 9.68 20.47 16.99
CA VAL A 48 10.36 20.32 18.28
C VAL A 48 10.73 18.87 18.54
N SER A 49 11.57 18.62 19.53
CA SER A 49 11.92 17.29 19.99
C SER A 49 11.03 16.88 21.20
N LEU A 50 11.29 15.71 21.77
CA LEU A 50 10.60 15.26 22.99
C LEU A 50 10.69 16.32 24.10
N MET A 51 9.55 16.75 24.59
CA MET A 51 9.41 17.76 25.64
C MET A 51 8.34 17.33 26.63
N SER A 52 8.56 17.61 27.91
CA SER A 52 7.63 17.25 29.00
C SER A 52 6.21 17.78 28.73
N GLU A 53 6.11 18.97 28.12
CA GLU A 53 4.84 19.66 27.82
C GLU A 53 4.07 19.00 26.66
N LEU A 54 4.76 18.21 25.81
CA LEU A 54 4.21 17.61 24.61
C LEU A 54 4.13 16.07 24.67
N ASP A 55 4.41 15.50 25.84
CA ASP A 55 4.37 14.04 26.08
C ASP A 55 5.50 13.27 25.34
N ASP A 56 5.63 11.98 25.64
CA ASP A 56 6.63 11.08 25.06
C ASP A 56 5.95 9.89 24.38
N ILE A 57 6.16 9.71 23.07
CA ILE A 57 5.58 8.60 22.32
C ILE A 57 6.04 7.22 22.81
N HIS A 58 7.20 7.12 23.46
CA HIS A 58 7.75 5.86 24.00
C HIS A 58 7.07 5.43 25.31
N ALA A 59 6.53 6.40 26.07
CA ALA A 59 5.82 6.18 27.32
C ALA A 59 4.69 7.21 27.47
N PRO A 60 3.71 7.24 26.58
CA PRO A 60 2.72 8.29 26.51
C PRO A 60 1.86 8.31 27.77
N CYS A 61 1.76 9.48 28.40
CA CYS A 61 0.98 9.70 29.63
C CYS A 61 0.11 10.97 29.61
N GLY A 62 0.28 11.79 28.56
CA GLY A 62 -0.40 13.08 28.37
C GLY A 62 -1.15 13.14 27.03
N CYS A 63 -0.87 14.19 26.24
CA CYS A 63 -1.63 14.51 25.03
C CYS A 63 -1.48 13.45 23.91
N ILE A 64 -0.34 12.78 23.81
CA ILE A 64 -0.16 11.67 22.82
C ILE A 64 -1.03 10.48 23.25
N ARG A 65 -1.04 10.12 24.55
CA ARG A 65 -1.90 9.06 25.04
C ARG A 65 -3.37 9.35 24.79
N GLU A 66 -3.84 10.56 25.13
CA GLU A 66 -5.23 10.96 24.88
C GLU A 66 -5.57 10.86 23.39
N ALA A 67 -4.71 11.34 22.49
CA ALA A 67 -4.94 11.29 21.04
C ALA A 67 -5.02 9.85 20.52
N GLN A 68 -4.17 8.95 21.03
CA GLN A 68 -4.18 7.52 20.70
C GLN A 68 -5.43 6.81 21.25
N GLU A 69 -5.86 7.13 22.47
CA GLU A 69 -7.10 6.60 23.04
C GLU A 69 -8.34 7.05 22.27
N GLU A 70 -8.40 8.31 21.84
CA GLU A 70 -9.47 8.81 20.97
C GLU A 70 -9.47 8.14 19.59
N ALA A 71 -8.28 7.84 19.05
CA ALA A 71 -8.17 7.08 17.81
C ALA A 71 -8.65 5.63 18.00
N ALA A 72 -8.26 4.96 19.09
CA ALA A 72 -8.71 3.62 19.41
C ALA A 72 -10.24 3.53 19.53
N LYS A 73 -10.87 4.47 20.25
CA LYS A 73 -12.32 4.57 20.36
C LYS A 73 -12.99 4.76 18.99
N LEU A 74 -12.45 5.65 18.16
CA LEU A 74 -12.98 5.96 16.85
C LEU A 74 -12.97 4.74 15.91
N TYR A 75 -11.89 3.99 15.90
CA TYR A 75 -11.71 2.81 15.04
C TYR A 75 -12.22 1.51 15.65
N GLY A 76 -12.69 1.53 16.92
CA GLY A 76 -13.20 0.35 17.62
C GLY A 76 -12.13 -0.65 17.98
N SER A 77 -10.88 -0.21 18.19
CA SER A 77 -9.77 -1.01 18.70
C SER A 77 -9.61 -0.85 20.22
N ASP A 78 -8.83 -1.75 20.86
CA ASP A 78 -8.54 -1.67 22.29
C ASP A 78 -7.31 -0.80 22.55
N ALA A 79 -6.42 -0.69 21.56
CA ALA A 79 -5.30 0.25 21.52
C ALA A 79 -5.03 0.72 20.10
N CYS A 80 -4.57 1.96 19.97
CA CYS A 80 -4.11 2.56 18.73
C CYS A 80 -2.74 3.21 18.95
N PHE A 81 -1.78 2.92 18.11
CA PHE A 81 -0.45 3.50 18.17
C PHE A 81 -0.21 4.39 16.95
N PHE A 82 0.31 5.60 17.17
CA PHE A 82 0.77 6.49 16.13
C PHE A 82 2.10 5.99 15.57
N ALA A 83 2.16 5.79 14.25
CA ALA A 83 3.36 5.34 13.56
C ALA A 83 3.86 6.46 12.63
N VAL A 84 5.01 7.01 12.96
CA VAL A 84 5.67 8.10 12.21
C VAL A 84 6.76 7.61 11.26
N ASN A 85 6.85 6.30 11.05
CA ASN A 85 7.72 5.66 10.07
C ASN A 85 6.91 4.96 8.96
N GLY A 86 5.76 5.55 8.62
CA GLY A 86 4.84 5.01 7.64
C GLY A 86 4.20 3.69 8.08
N THR A 87 3.29 3.18 7.25
CA THR A 87 2.71 1.85 7.46
C THR A 87 3.77 0.75 7.39
N THR A 88 4.93 1.01 6.80
CA THR A 88 6.09 0.10 6.87
C THR A 88 6.48 -0.17 8.32
N GLY A 89 6.62 0.88 9.15
CA GLY A 89 6.89 0.73 10.58
C GLY A 89 5.76 0.02 11.32
N ALA A 90 4.52 0.37 11.03
CA ALA A 90 3.35 -0.28 11.62
C ALA A 90 3.25 -1.78 11.26
N ILE A 91 3.53 -2.17 10.01
CA ILE A 91 3.57 -3.58 9.58
C ILE A 91 4.72 -4.34 10.24
N HIS A 92 5.91 -3.73 10.36
CA HIS A 92 7.01 -4.35 11.09
C HIS A 92 6.62 -4.58 12.55
N ALA A 93 6.02 -3.59 13.20
CA ALA A 93 5.54 -3.73 14.58
C ALA A 93 4.46 -4.81 14.70
N MET A 94 3.50 -4.84 13.78
CA MET A 94 2.44 -5.84 13.74
C MET A 94 2.99 -7.26 13.68
N LEU A 95 3.96 -7.52 12.80
CA LEU A 95 4.58 -8.84 12.63
C LEU A 95 5.46 -9.23 13.82
N LEU A 96 6.25 -8.29 14.36
CA LEU A 96 7.07 -8.54 15.56
C LEU A 96 6.24 -8.76 16.82
N THR A 97 5.07 -8.13 16.91
CA THR A 97 4.15 -8.32 18.04
C THR A 97 3.46 -9.69 17.99
N ALA A 98 3.09 -10.13 16.79
CA ALA A 98 2.26 -11.32 16.61
C ALA A 98 3.05 -12.63 16.48
N LEU A 99 4.35 -12.58 16.19
CA LEU A 99 5.16 -13.74 15.79
C LEU A 99 6.45 -13.83 16.60
N HIS A 100 6.83 -15.08 16.92
CA HIS A 100 8.14 -15.42 17.46
C HIS A 100 9.05 -16.00 16.34
N PRO A 101 10.38 -16.01 16.55
CA PRO A 101 11.30 -16.66 15.61
C PRO A 101 10.90 -18.11 15.30
N GLY A 102 10.81 -18.44 14.01
CA GLY A 102 10.37 -19.74 13.53
C GLY A 102 8.87 -19.93 13.38
N ASP A 103 8.03 -19.00 13.85
CA ASP A 103 6.59 -19.08 13.68
C ASP A 103 6.20 -19.00 12.19
N ARG A 104 5.18 -19.78 11.81
CA ARG A 104 4.66 -19.83 10.45
C ARG A 104 3.48 -18.87 10.28
N ILE A 105 3.48 -18.15 9.18
CA ILE A 105 2.43 -17.17 8.84
C ILE A 105 1.98 -17.35 7.39
N LEU A 106 0.66 -17.35 7.17
CA LEU A 106 0.09 -17.31 5.81
C LEU A 106 0.20 -15.89 5.25
N VAL A 107 0.83 -15.74 4.07
CA VAL A 107 1.10 -14.44 3.45
C VAL A 107 0.64 -14.44 1.99
N PRO A 108 -0.19 -13.47 1.56
CA PRO A 108 -0.55 -13.34 0.16
C PRO A 108 0.68 -12.95 -0.67
N ARG A 109 0.82 -13.58 -1.84
CA ARG A 109 1.98 -13.35 -2.73
C ARG A 109 2.10 -11.90 -3.23
N ASN A 110 0.99 -11.17 -3.23
CA ASN A 110 0.92 -9.75 -3.59
C ASN A 110 1.08 -8.80 -2.38
N ALA A 111 1.55 -9.29 -1.23
CA ALA A 111 1.81 -8.45 -0.08
C ALA A 111 2.86 -7.37 -0.39
N HIS A 112 2.71 -6.22 0.24
CA HIS A 112 3.65 -5.11 0.08
C HIS A 112 5.04 -5.48 0.60
N ARG A 113 6.10 -4.89 0.01
CA ARG A 113 7.51 -5.15 0.39
C ARG A 113 7.82 -4.99 1.88
N SER A 114 7.05 -4.18 2.62
CA SER A 114 7.21 -4.03 4.07
C SER A 114 6.96 -5.34 4.83
N VAL A 115 6.08 -6.20 4.31
CA VAL A 115 5.83 -7.53 4.90
C VAL A 115 7.11 -8.37 4.84
N THR A 116 7.81 -8.37 3.71
CA THR A 116 9.13 -9.06 3.59
C THR A 116 10.13 -8.55 4.65
N GLY A 117 10.21 -7.23 4.84
CA GLY A 117 11.06 -6.64 5.89
C GLY A 117 10.67 -7.10 7.29
N GLY A 118 9.38 -7.10 7.60
CA GLY A 118 8.86 -7.56 8.89
C GLY A 118 9.09 -9.06 9.14
N LEU A 119 8.96 -9.90 8.12
CA LEU A 119 9.27 -11.34 8.21
C LEU A 119 10.75 -11.59 8.51
N ILE A 120 11.65 -10.83 7.89
CA ILE A 120 13.10 -10.89 8.19
C ILE A 120 13.37 -10.46 9.64
N LEU A 121 12.73 -9.39 10.11
CA LEU A 121 12.89 -8.89 11.47
C LEU A 121 12.35 -9.89 12.51
N ALA A 122 11.17 -10.44 12.28
CA ALA A 122 10.55 -11.42 13.17
C ALA A 122 11.17 -12.82 13.07
N ASP A 123 12.03 -13.08 12.08
CA ASP A 123 12.54 -14.43 11.74
C ASP A 123 11.40 -15.44 11.52
N ALA A 124 10.32 -14.98 10.93
CA ALA A 124 9.13 -15.78 10.69
C ALA A 124 9.21 -16.53 9.34
N VAL A 125 8.51 -17.64 9.26
CA VAL A 125 8.50 -18.54 8.10
C VAL A 125 7.20 -18.31 7.31
N PRO A 126 7.26 -17.66 6.12
CA PRO A 126 6.07 -17.44 5.32
C PRO A 126 5.60 -18.73 4.62
N VAL A 127 4.30 -18.96 4.66
CA VAL A 127 3.57 -19.88 3.79
C VAL A 127 2.81 -19.00 2.79
N TYR A 128 3.17 -19.08 1.52
CA TYR A 128 2.58 -18.20 0.52
C TYR A 128 1.29 -18.73 -0.06
N VAL A 129 0.32 -17.82 -0.22
CA VAL A 129 -0.92 -18.08 -0.95
C VAL A 129 -1.04 -17.13 -2.13
N GLN A 130 -1.44 -17.65 -3.28
CA GLN A 130 -1.65 -16.84 -4.48
C GLN A 130 -3.08 -16.30 -4.48
N PRO A 131 -3.30 -14.98 -4.42
CA PRO A 131 -4.63 -14.41 -4.61
C PRO A 131 -5.22 -14.76 -5.97
N ALA A 132 -6.54 -14.81 -6.06
CA ALA A 132 -7.22 -15.08 -7.32
C ALA A 132 -6.84 -14.07 -8.39
N TYR A 133 -6.64 -14.52 -9.63
CA TYR A 133 -6.27 -13.65 -10.75
C TYR A 133 -7.47 -13.34 -11.64
N ILE A 134 -7.71 -12.07 -11.89
CA ILE A 134 -8.80 -11.55 -12.71
C ILE A 134 -8.27 -11.37 -14.14
N LYS A 135 -8.45 -12.40 -14.98
CA LYS A 135 -7.91 -12.43 -16.36
C LYS A 135 -8.47 -11.33 -17.26
N GLU A 136 -9.71 -10.94 -17.01
CA GLU A 136 -10.38 -9.88 -17.76
C GLU A 136 -9.66 -8.54 -17.62
N PHE A 137 -9.14 -8.26 -16.42
CA PHE A 137 -8.54 -6.97 -16.09
C PHE A 137 -7.03 -7.03 -15.92
N GLY A 138 -6.41 -8.22 -15.97
CA GLY A 138 -4.98 -8.39 -15.80
C GLY A 138 -4.46 -8.01 -14.41
N MET A 139 -5.25 -8.24 -13.37
CA MET A 139 -4.93 -7.88 -11.99
C MET A 139 -5.25 -8.98 -10.99
N GLN A 140 -4.72 -8.88 -9.78
CA GLN A 140 -5.01 -9.81 -8.70
C GLN A 140 -6.21 -9.33 -7.87
N GLY A 141 -7.09 -10.26 -7.52
CA GLY A 141 -8.15 -10.09 -6.56
C GLY A 141 -7.64 -10.26 -5.12
N GLN A 142 -8.34 -11.08 -4.35
CA GLN A 142 -8.06 -11.31 -2.94
C GLN A 142 -7.85 -12.81 -2.64
N VAL A 143 -7.31 -13.11 -1.46
CA VAL A 143 -7.25 -14.45 -0.90
C VAL A 143 -8.67 -14.85 -0.48
N THR A 144 -9.07 -16.08 -0.83
CA THR A 144 -10.40 -16.58 -0.48
C THR A 144 -10.42 -17.28 0.88
N PRO A 145 -11.56 -17.36 1.56
CA PRO A 145 -11.72 -18.17 2.77
C PRO A 145 -11.34 -19.65 2.58
N GLU A 146 -11.63 -20.20 1.40
CA GLU A 146 -11.30 -21.59 1.05
C GLU A 146 -9.78 -21.81 0.99
N GLN A 147 -9.04 -20.87 0.36
CA GLN A 147 -7.58 -20.94 0.33
C GLN A 147 -6.96 -20.88 1.74
N VAL A 148 -7.57 -20.12 2.66
CA VAL A 148 -7.12 -20.06 4.06
C VAL A 148 -7.39 -21.39 4.78
N LYS A 149 -8.56 -22.03 4.56
CA LYS A 149 -8.86 -23.36 5.10
C LYS A 149 -7.89 -24.43 4.58
N GLU A 150 -7.62 -24.41 3.27
CA GLU A 150 -6.65 -25.30 2.64
C GLU A 150 -5.24 -25.11 3.21
N ALA A 151 -4.83 -23.85 3.45
CA ALA A 151 -3.54 -23.56 4.08
C ALA A 151 -3.43 -24.15 5.48
N PHE A 152 -4.48 -24.06 6.32
CA PHE A 152 -4.50 -24.70 7.64
C PHE A 152 -4.55 -26.23 7.56
N ALA A 153 -5.19 -26.80 6.54
CA ALA A 153 -5.19 -28.25 6.35
C ALA A 153 -3.78 -28.80 6.02
N VAL A 154 -2.98 -28.04 5.28
CA VAL A 154 -1.60 -28.41 4.92
C VAL A 154 -0.60 -28.01 6.01
N CYS A 155 -0.84 -26.90 6.70
CA CYS A 155 0.03 -26.30 7.69
C CYS A 155 -0.78 -25.91 8.94
N PRO A 156 -1.11 -26.88 9.81
CA PRO A 156 -1.99 -26.64 10.97
C PRO A 156 -1.35 -25.81 12.09
N ASP A 157 -0.04 -25.58 12.04
CA ASP A 157 0.74 -24.82 13.00
C ASP A 157 0.91 -23.32 12.63
N LEU A 158 0.18 -22.82 11.63
CA LEU A 158 0.13 -21.39 11.32
C LEU A 158 -0.28 -20.58 12.56
N LYS A 159 0.51 -19.56 12.90
CA LYS A 159 0.26 -18.67 14.03
C LYS A 159 -0.48 -17.41 13.63
N ALA A 160 -0.37 -17.01 12.38
CA ALA A 160 -1.04 -15.81 11.85
C ALA A 160 -1.45 -16.01 10.39
N VAL A 161 -2.49 -15.25 10.01
CA VAL A 161 -2.87 -15.01 8.62
C VAL A 161 -2.69 -13.52 8.36
N LEU A 162 -1.99 -13.13 7.30
CA LEU A 162 -1.87 -11.75 6.85
C LEU A 162 -2.74 -11.55 5.61
N LEU A 163 -3.47 -10.45 5.57
CA LEU A 163 -4.20 -9.98 4.39
C LEU A 163 -3.74 -8.57 4.00
N THR A 164 -3.85 -8.23 2.71
CA THR A 164 -3.81 -6.84 2.23
C THR A 164 -5.22 -6.45 1.79
N SER A 165 -5.95 -5.74 2.65
CA SER A 165 -7.36 -5.40 2.41
C SER A 165 -7.69 -4.00 2.92
N PRO A 166 -8.15 -3.09 2.03
CA PRO A 166 -8.26 -3.30 0.58
C PRO A 166 -6.89 -3.32 -0.12
N ASN A 167 -6.83 -3.92 -1.30
CA ASN A 167 -5.64 -3.82 -2.14
C ASN A 167 -5.55 -2.43 -2.81
N TYR A 168 -4.52 -2.18 -3.64
CA TYR A 168 -4.32 -0.91 -4.35
C TYR A 168 -5.54 -0.46 -5.17
N PHE A 169 -6.26 -1.41 -5.76
CA PHE A 169 -7.45 -1.15 -6.59
C PHE A 169 -8.73 -0.96 -5.77
N GLY A 170 -8.64 -1.00 -4.45
CA GLY A 170 -9.79 -0.83 -3.56
C GLY A 170 -10.61 -2.10 -3.32
N MET A 171 -10.13 -3.25 -3.76
CA MET A 171 -10.81 -4.53 -3.56
C MET A 171 -10.61 -5.02 -2.13
N ALA A 172 -11.68 -5.13 -1.34
CA ALA A 172 -11.66 -5.63 0.03
C ALA A 172 -11.88 -7.16 0.05
N ALA A 173 -11.15 -7.86 0.93
CA ALA A 173 -11.28 -9.30 1.15
C ALA A 173 -12.49 -9.65 2.02
N GLU A 174 -12.82 -10.94 2.09
CA GLU A 174 -13.80 -11.53 3.03
C GLU A 174 -13.22 -11.60 4.45
N VAL A 175 -12.82 -10.43 5.00
CA VAL A 175 -12.04 -10.33 6.24
C VAL A 175 -12.74 -11.02 7.40
N LYS A 176 -14.08 -10.88 7.52
CA LYS A 176 -14.84 -11.48 8.62
C LYS A 176 -14.76 -13.01 8.60
N GLN A 177 -15.00 -13.62 7.44
CA GLN A 177 -14.94 -15.09 7.31
C GLN A 177 -13.53 -15.62 7.55
N ILE A 178 -12.52 -14.90 7.06
CA ILE A 178 -11.11 -15.27 7.26
C ILE A 178 -10.71 -15.12 8.74
N ALA A 179 -11.21 -14.10 9.45
CA ALA A 179 -11.01 -13.95 10.90
C ALA A 179 -11.58 -15.15 11.66
N GLU A 180 -12.82 -15.55 11.35
CA GLU A 180 -13.47 -16.70 11.98
C GLU A 180 -12.68 -18.00 11.76
N ILE A 181 -12.13 -18.21 10.55
CA ILE A 181 -11.30 -19.37 10.23
C ILE A 181 -9.98 -19.32 11.02
N ALA A 182 -9.26 -18.19 10.99
CA ALA A 182 -8.00 -18.04 11.71
C ALA A 182 -8.17 -18.28 13.22
N HIS A 183 -9.20 -17.67 13.82
CA HIS A 183 -9.51 -17.83 15.25
C HIS A 183 -9.90 -19.27 15.63
N ALA A 184 -10.62 -20.00 14.75
CA ALA A 184 -10.94 -21.42 14.98
C ALA A 184 -9.68 -22.30 15.05
N HIS A 185 -8.58 -21.85 14.42
CA HIS A 185 -7.27 -22.52 14.47
C HIS A 185 -6.29 -21.90 15.49
N ASN A 186 -6.77 -21.03 16.41
CA ASN A 186 -5.94 -20.30 17.36
C ASN A 186 -4.83 -19.45 16.72
N ALA A 187 -5.04 -19.00 15.50
CA ALA A 187 -4.18 -18.07 14.79
C ALA A 187 -4.77 -16.65 14.83
N VAL A 188 -3.91 -15.62 14.72
CA VAL A 188 -4.34 -14.22 14.67
C VAL A 188 -4.51 -13.75 13.23
N LEU A 189 -5.44 -12.81 13.01
CA LEU A 189 -5.61 -12.15 11.73
C LEU A 189 -4.97 -10.76 11.75
N LEU A 190 -3.99 -10.56 10.89
CA LEU A 190 -3.25 -9.33 10.66
C LEU A 190 -3.67 -8.72 9.31
N VAL A 191 -3.99 -7.43 9.28
CA VAL A 191 -4.44 -6.79 8.04
C VAL A 191 -3.56 -5.58 7.70
N ASP A 192 -2.90 -5.63 6.55
CA ASP A 192 -2.38 -4.44 5.89
C ASP A 192 -3.57 -3.69 5.26
N GLU A 193 -4.10 -2.76 6.03
CA GLU A 193 -5.22 -1.87 5.66
C GLU A 193 -4.71 -0.47 5.25
N ALA A 194 -3.52 -0.42 4.64
CA ALA A 194 -2.89 0.85 4.27
C ALA A 194 -3.77 1.73 3.37
N HIS A 195 -4.62 1.16 2.55
CA HIS A 195 -5.56 1.87 1.68
C HIS A 195 -6.96 2.03 2.27
N GLY A 196 -7.18 1.68 3.54
CA GLY A 196 -8.48 1.63 4.18
C GLY A 196 -8.70 2.46 5.46
N PRO A 197 -7.94 3.55 5.76
CA PRO A 197 -8.13 4.29 7.01
C PRO A 197 -9.49 5.00 7.10
N HIS A 198 -10.27 5.07 6.04
CA HIS A 198 -11.60 5.65 5.95
C HIS A 198 -12.73 4.60 6.00
N LEU A 199 -12.39 3.33 5.96
CA LEU A 199 -13.40 2.26 5.94
C LEU A 199 -14.15 2.19 7.27
N GLY A 200 -15.46 1.89 7.19
CA GLY A 200 -16.35 1.81 8.35
C GLY A 200 -16.95 3.15 8.79
N PHE A 201 -16.65 4.27 8.10
CA PHE A 201 -17.22 5.59 8.44
C PHE A 201 -18.35 6.05 7.50
N HIS A 202 -18.74 5.22 6.54
CA HIS A 202 -19.86 5.48 5.64
C HIS A 202 -20.35 4.15 5.05
N ASP A 203 -21.68 3.96 4.98
CA ASP A 203 -22.33 2.68 4.64
C ASP A 203 -22.03 2.16 3.21
N GLN A 204 -21.65 3.04 2.29
CA GLN A 204 -21.31 2.65 0.91
C GLN A 204 -19.86 2.17 0.76
N PHE A 205 -19.09 2.15 1.83
CA PHE A 205 -17.72 1.59 1.82
C PHE A 205 -17.67 0.19 2.43
N PRO A 206 -16.67 -0.61 2.09
CA PRO A 206 -16.42 -1.85 2.80
C PRO A 206 -16.25 -1.62 4.31
N PRO A 207 -16.60 -2.57 5.16
CA PRO A 207 -16.31 -2.47 6.59
C PRO A 207 -14.80 -2.51 6.84
N SER A 208 -14.34 -1.83 7.91
CA SER A 208 -12.93 -1.86 8.29
C SER A 208 -12.51 -3.22 8.86
N ALA A 209 -11.22 -3.51 8.83
CA ALA A 209 -10.65 -4.74 9.35
C ALA A 209 -10.99 -4.96 10.84
N MET A 210 -10.95 -3.89 11.66
CA MET A 210 -11.30 -3.96 13.08
C MET A 210 -12.75 -4.37 13.31
N HIS A 211 -13.69 -3.85 12.51
CA HIS A 211 -15.11 -4.24 12.57
C HIS A 211 -15.35 -5.66 12.08
N CYS A 212 -14.48 -6.18 11.22
CA CYS A 212 -14.53 -7.54 10.70
C CYS A 212 -13.84 -8.58 11.60
N GLY A 213 -13.27 -8.18 12.74
CA GLY A 213 -12.66 -9.10 13.69
C GLY A 213 -11.17 -9.33 13.51
N ALA A 214 -10.46 -8.50 12.74
CA ALA A 214 -9.01 -8.54 12.70
C ALA A 214 -8.41 -8.24 14.11
N ASP A 215 -7.31 -8.92 14.44
CA ASP A 215 -6.61 -8.73 15.70
C ASP A 215 -5.69 -7.51 15.64
N MET A 216 -5.10 -7.23 14.47
CA MET A 216 -4.33 -6.00 14.23
C MET A 216 -4.57 -5.49 12.80
N ALA A 217 -4.54 -4.16 12.63
CA ALA A 217 -4.60 -3.50 11.32
C ALA A 217 -3.64 -2.32 11.24
N ALA A 218 -2.87 -2.26 10.15
CA ALA A 218 -1.95 -1.16 9.86
C ALA A 218 -2.53 -0.25 8.78
N GLN A 219 -2.79 1.04 9.10
CA GLN A 219 -3.51 1.99 8.26
C GLN A 219 -2.63 3.18 7.87
N SER A 220 -2.52 3.51 6.56
CA SER A 220 -1.86 4.73 6.09
C SER A 220 -2.83 5.90 6.10
N THR A 221 -2.90 6.63 7.18
CA THR A 221 -3.80 7.79 7.30
C THR A 221 -3.56 8.80 6.18
N HIS A 222 -2.29 9.05 5.84
CA HIS A 222 -1.88 10.02 4.82
C HIS A 222 -2.30 9.68 3.38
N LYS A 223 -2.67 8.43 3.08
CA LYS A 223 -3.08 8.06 1.71
C LYS A 223 -4.48 8.55 1.35
N ILE A 224 -5.37 8.60 2.31
CA ILE A 224 -6.80 8.87 2.07
C ILE A 224 -7.30 10.06 2.88
N LEU A 225 -6.79 10.27 4.08
CA LEU A 225 -7.20 11.32 5.00
C LEU A 225 -6.15 12.45 5.06
N GLY A 226 -6.52 13.57 5.66
CA GLY A 226 -5.73 14.80 5.69
C GLY A 226 -4.53 14.79 6.64
N ALA A 227 -3.71 13.73 6.62
CA ALA A 227 -2.48 13.66 7.37
C ALA A 227 -1.25 13.85 6.48
N LEU A 228 -0.12 14.28 7.05
CA LEU A 228 1.15 14.41 6.34
C LEU A 228 1.67 13.02 5.92
N THR A 229 2.39 12.98 4.79
CA THR A 229 3.05 11.75 4.31
C THR A 229 3.87 11.11 5.43
N GLN A 230 3.90 9.77 5.51
CA GLN A 230 4.53 8.98 6.56
C GLN A 230 3.63 8.69 7.78
N CYS A 231 2.51 9.40 7.93
CA CYS A 231 1.57 9.20 9.03
C CYS A 231 0.75 7.94 8.89
N SER A 232 0.80 7.07 9.89
CA SER A 232 0.08 5.80 9.94
C SER A 232 -0.43 5.50 11.35
N LEU A 233 -1.40 4.59 11.43
CA LEU A 233 -1.93 4.05 12.68
C LEU A 233 -1.73 2.53 12.71
N LEU A 234 -1.42 1.99 13.89
CA LEU A 234 -1.50 0.57 14.19
C LEU A 234 -2.65 0.36 15.17
N GLN A 235 -3.71 -0.30 14.71
CA GLN A 235 -4.88 -0.68 15.50
C GLN A 235 -4.68 -2.07 16.08
N VAL A 236 -5.03 -2.30 17.35
CA VAL A 236 -4.84 -3.58 18.05
C VAL A 236 -6.08 -3.95 18.86
N LYS A 237 -6.48 -5.24 18.80
CA LYS A 237 -7.46 -5.87 19.67
C LYS A 237 -6.73 -6.75 20.70
N GLY A 238 -7.00 -6.54 21.99
CA GLY A 238 -6.29 -7.19 23.08
C GLY A 238 -6.70 -8.63 23.42
N ALA A 239 -7.73 -9.17 22.76
CA ALA A 239 -8.21 -10.52 23.11
C ALA A 239 -7.19 -11.65 22.80
N ARG A 240 -6.34 -11.46 21.76
CA ARG A 240 -5.31 -12.42 21.33
C ARG A 240 -3.92 -11.82 21.25
N ILE A 241 -3.81 -10.49 21.37
CA ILE A 241 -2.55 -9.75 21.29
C ILE A 241 -2.27 -9.13 22.65
N ASP A 242 -1.05 -9.30 23.16
CA ASP A 242 -0.58 -8.60 24.35
C ASP A 242 -0.34 -7.12 24.01
N LEU A 243 -1.19 -6.24 24.53
CA LEU A 243 -1.12 -4.80 24.30
C LEU A 243 0.16 -4.17 24.85
N ARG A 244 0.72 -4.72 25.95
CA ARG A 244 1.98 -4.24 26.50
C ARG A 244 3.13 -4.58 25.58
N HIS A 245 3.18 -5.82 25.08
CA HIS A 245 4.18 -6.22 24.11
C HIS A 245 4.08 -5.41 22.82
N ALA A 246 2.87 -5.11 22.35
CA ALA A 246 2.67 -4.21 21.19
C ALA A 246 3.26 -2.82 21.44
N ALA A 247 3.08 -2.25 22.63
CA ALA A 247 3.67 -0.97 23.02
C ALA A 247 5.21 -1.03 23.06
N ASP A 248 5.77 -2.10 23.63
CA ASP A 248 7.23 -2.32 23.71
C ASP A 248 7.84 -2.42 22.30
N VAL A 249 7.19 -3.15 21.38
CA VAL A 249 7.62 -3.28 20.00
C VAL A 249 7.51 -1.94 19.25
N MET A 250 6.42 -1.20 19.43
CA MET A 250 6.28 0.14 18.85
C MET A 250 7.37 1.09 19.35
N SER A 251 7.67 1.07 20.65
CA SER A 251 8.76 1.85 21.24
C SER A 251 10.13 1.45 20.67
N LEU A 252 10.39 0.15 20.51
CA LEU A 252 11.63 -0.38 19.92
C LEU A 252 11.87 0.11 18.49
N LEU A 253 10.82 0.20 17.68
CA LEU A 253 10.92 0.55 16.26
C LEU A 253 10.78 2.06 15.99
N THR A 254 10.35 2.83 16.97
CA THR A 254 10.16 4.28 16.82
C THR A 254 11.45 5.02 17.14
N THR A 255 11.74 6.07 16.35
CA THR A 255 12.85 6.98 16.61
C THR A 255 12.68 7.70 17.95
N THR A 256 13.78 7.94 18.66
CA THR A 256 13.78 8.76 19.88
C THR A 256 13.60 10.28 19.62
N SER A 257 13.48 10.67 18.36
CA SER A 257 13.20 12.06 17.93
C SER A 257 12.00 12.10 16.99
N PRO A 258 10.79 11.75 17.48
CA PRO A 258 9.60 11.73 16.63
C PRO A 258 9.23 13.14 16.18
N ASN A 259 8.70 13.27 14.96
CA ASN A 259 8.29 14.56 14.43
C ASN A 259 6.87 14.90 14.88
N TYR A 260 6.72 15.99 15.67
CA TYR A 260 5.43 16.41 16.21
C TYR A 260 4.46 16.91 15.15
N LEU A 261 4.93 17.45 14.02
CA LEU A 261 4.05 17.83 12.91
C LEU A 261 3.35 16.60 12.33
N LEU A 262 4.07 15.46 12.23
CA LEU A 262 3.47 14.21 11.78
C LEU A 262 2.42 13.72 12.79
N MET A 263 2.77 13.66 14.06
CA MET A 263 1.85 13.19 15.11
C MET A 263 0.63 14.12 15.26
N GLY A 264 0.83 15.43 15.23
CA GLY A 264 -0.25 16.42 15.25
C GLY A 264 -1.18 16.29 14.04
N SER A 265 -0.63 16.00 12.85
CA SER A 265 -1.45 15.76 11.66
C SER A 265 -2.29 14.47 11.76
N LEU A 266 -1.81 13.43 12.46
CA LEU A 266 -2.61 12.23 12.77
C LEU A 266 -3.78 12.58 13.68
N ASP A 267 -3.54 13.33 14.75
CA ASP A 267 -4.59 13.74 15.69
C ASP A 267 -5.64 14.65 15.01
N ALA A 268 -5.19 15.60 14.19
CA ALA A 268 -6.08 16.46 13.40
C ALA A 268 -6.93 15.66 12.41
N ALA A 269 -6.32 14.75 11.65
CA ALA A 269 -7.03 13.91 10.68
C ALA A 269 -8.05 12.98 11.35
N ARG A 270 -7.68 12.38 12.51
CA ARG A 270 -8.59 11.58 13.33
C ARG A 270 -9.80 12.41 13.81
N ALA A 271 -9.56 13.59 14.34
CA ALA A 271 -10.63 14.47 14.82
C ALA A 271 -11.55 14.93 13.68
N GLN A 272 -10.99 15.28 12.52
CA GLN A 272 -11.75 15.64 11.33
C GLN A 272 -12.63 14.48 10.85
N LEU A 273 -12.09 13.25 10.82
CA LEU A 273 -12.85 12.06 10.44
C LEU A 273 -14.01 11.80 11.42
N ALA A 274 -13.76 11.91 12.71
CA ALA A 274 -14.78 11.72 13.74
C ALA A 274 -15.91 12.75 13.69
N GLU A 275 -15.62 13.98 13.32
CA GLU A 275 -16.60 15.07 13.27
C GLU A 275 -17.33 15.13 11.93
N ARG A 276 -16.62 14.89 10.81
CA ARG A 276 -17.12 15.16 9.47
C ARG A 276 -17.02 13.96 8.52
N GLY A 277 -16.62 12.79 9.01
CA GLY A 277 -16.28 11.64 8.18
C GLY A 277 -17.37 11.26 7.19
N ALA A 278 -18.62 11.17 7.61
CA ALA A 278 -19.73 10.82 6.72
C ALA A 278 -19.89 11.82 5.56
N VAL A 279 -19.80 13.13 5.84
CA VAL A 279 -19.91 14.18 4.80
C VAL A 279 -18.71 14.16 3.86
N MET A 280 -17.49 14.02 4.41
CA MET A 280 -16.26 13.93 3.62
C MET A 280 -16.28 12.71 2.68
N LEU A 281 -16.73 11.58 3.17
CA LEU A 281 -16.79 10.36 2.36
C LEU A 281 -17.89 10.39 1.32
N GLU A 282 -19.03 11.02 1.61
CA GLU A 282 -20.06 11.32 0.61
C GLU A 282 -19.50 12.22 -0.52
N ASP A 283 -18.70 13.24 -0.19
CA ASP A 283 -18.05 14.11 -1.16
C ASP A 283 -17.04 13.35 -2.03
N ALA A 284 -16.25 12.43 -1.43
CA ALA A 284 -15.36 11.54 -2.17
C ALA A 284 -16.12 10.63 -3.14
N LEU A 285 -17.25 10.06 -2.71
CA LEU A 285 -18.12 9.24 -3.56
C LEU A 285 -18.69 10.03 -4.74
N ARG A 286 -19.15 11.27 -4.50
CA ARG A 286 -19.66 12.17 -5.56
C ARG A 286 -18.57 12.48 -6.59
N ALA A 287 -17.36 12.82 -6.12
CA ALA A 287 -16.23 13.09 -6.99
C ALA A 287 -15.86 11.85 -7.84
N ALA A 288 -15.75 10.68 -7.21
CA ALA A 288 -15.45 9.43 -7.90
C ALA A 288 -16.55 9.04 -8.89
N GLN A 289 -17.83 9.20 -8.53
CA GLN A 289 -18.96 8.90 -9.42
C GLN A 289 -19.01 9.82 -10.63
N MET A 290 -18.70 11.11 -10.48
CA MET A 290 -18.61 12.06 -11.60
C MET A 290 -17.50 11.63 -12.58
N LEU A 291 -16.32 11.28 -12.08
CA LEU A 291 -15.21 10.78 -12.90
C LEU A 291 -15.61 9.49 -13.61
N ARG A 292 -16.12 8.50 -12.88
CA ARG A 292 -16.54 7.19 -13.42
C ARG A 292 -17.59 7.34 -14.51
N ASN A 293 -18.62 8.15 -14.31
CA ASN A 293 -19.67 8.38 -15.30
C ASN A 293 -19.17 9.08 -16.55
N SER A 294 -18.18 9.96 -16.42
CA SER A 294 -17.58 10.66 -17.58
C SER A 294 -16.69 9.74 -18.38
N LEU A 295 -15.86 8.92 -17.71
CA LEU A 295 -15.00 7.92 -18.33
C LEU A 295 -15.80 6.83 -19.06
N ALA A 296 -16.90 6.37 -18.48
CA ALA A 296 -17.76 5.35 -19.07
C ALA A 296 -18.42 5.76 -20.41
N LYS A 297 -18.44 7.06 -20.73
CA LYS A 297 -18.92 7.58 -22.03
C LYS A 297 -17.87 7.44 -23.14
N ILE A 298 -16.63 7.09 -22.81
CA ILE A 298 -15.55 6.96 -23.80
C ILE A 298 -15.61 5.54 -24.40
N PRO A 299 -15.88 5.41 -25.71
CA PRO A 299 -16.07 4.08 -26.31
C PRO A 299 -14.83 3.19 -26.23
N GLY A 300 -15.03 1.92 -25.86
CA GLY A 300 -13.99 0.91 -25.70
C GLY A 300 -13.14 1.08 -24.44
N LEU A 301 -13.49 2.01 -23.55
CA LEU A 301 -12.86 2.15 -22.23
C LEU A 301 -13.72 1.41 -21.19
N HIS A 302 -13.14 0.43 -20.51
CA HIS A 302 -13.81 -0.24 -19.40
C HIS A 302 -13.45 0.44 -18.08
N VAL A 303 -14.46 0.91 -17.35
CA VAL A 303 -14.31 1.48 -16.00
C VAL A 303 -14.77 0.44 -14.99
N ILE A 304 -13.85 -0.08 -14.19
CA ILE A 304 -14.14 -1.16 -13.22
C ILE A 304 -15.16 -0.67 -12.17
N ARG A 305 -16.19 -1.47 -11.94
CA ARG A 305 -17.28 -1.20 -11.02
C ARG A 305 -17.43 -2.30 -9.98
N PRO A 306 -18.17 -2.05 -8.87
CA PRO A 306 -18.43 -3.09 -7.88
C PRO A 306 -19.00 -4.37 -8.47
N GLU A 307 -19.96 -4.30 -9.39
CA GLU A 307 -20.62 -5.44 -10.02
C GLU A 307 -19.68 -6.32 -10.88
N ASP A 308 -18.56 -5.79 -11.31
CA ASP A 308 -17.55 -6.54 -12.07
C ASP A 308 -16.78 -7.52 -11.18
N VAL A 309 -16.56 -7.16 -9.90
CA VAL A 309 -15.61 -7.85 -9.02
C VAL A 309 -16.19 -8.33 -7.68
N ALA A 310 -17.20 -7.65 -7.10
CA ALA A 310 -17.76 -8.02 -5.81
C ALA A 310 -18.41 -9.40 -5.84
N GLY A 311 -18.17 -10.21 -4.80
CA GLY A 311 -18.64 -11.60 -4.69
C GLY A 311 -17.85 -12.59 -5.58
N LYS A 312 -16.76 -12.16 -6.21
CA LYS A 312 -15.90 -12.97 -7.08
C LYS A 312 -14.44 -12.80 -6.67
N TYR A 313 -13.58 -13.74 -7.03
CA TYR A 313 -12.13 -13.64 -6.87
C TYR A 313 -11.67 -13.32 -5.43
N GLY A 314 -12.42 -13.77 -4.41
CA GLY A 314 -12.17 -13.47 -3.00
C GLY A 314 -12.50 -12.04 -2.57
N ILE A 315 -13.16 -11.27 -3.42
CA ILE A 315 -13.48 -9.85 -3.20
C ILE A 315 -14.88 -9.71 -2.61
N ALA A 316 -14.98 -9.25 -1.37
CA ALA A 316 -16.26 -8.96 -0.72
C ALA A 316 -16.91 -7.68 -1.28
N ALA A 317 -16.13 -6.63 -1.46
CA ALA A 317 -16.60 -5.33 -1.91
C ALA A 317 -15.49 -4.51 -2.57
N LEU A 318 -15.88 -3.42 -3.27
CA LEU A 318 -14.97 -2.46 -3.89
C LEU A 318 -15.12 -1.08 -3.23
N ASP A 319 -14.03 -0.49 -2.81
CA ASP A 319 -13.97 0.95 -2.48
C ASP A 319 -14.17 1.77 -3.76
N SER A 320 -15.33 2.38 -3.88
CA SER A 320 -15.74 3.13 -5.07
C SER A 320 -14.97 4.43 -5.31
N THR A 321 -14.13 4.88 -4.37
CA THR A 321 -13.24 6.04 -4.57
C THR A 321 -11.97 5.67 -5.35
N LYS A 322 -11.66 4.39 -5.50
CA LYS A 322 -10.63 3.87 -6.38
C LYS A 322 -11.20 3.71 -7.79
N VAL A 323 -11.00 4.71 -8.64
CA VAL A 323 -11.53 4.67 -10.01
C VAL A 323 -10.47 4.08 -10.94
N THR A 324 -10.69 2.84 -11.35
CA THR A 324 -9.77 2.12 -12.25
C THR A 324 -10.36 2.01 -13.64
N ILE A 325 -9.56 2.35 -14.66
CA ILE A 325 -9.88 2.09 -16.06
C ILE A 325 -9.00 0.94 -16.58
N ASN A 326 -9.61 0.06 -17.36
CA ASN A 326 -8.91 -1.01 -18.08
C ASN A 326 -8.83 -0.67 -19.56
N LEU A 327 -7.65 -0.85 -20.16
CA LEU A 327 -7.27 -0.43 -21.49
C LEU A 327 -7.05 -1.62 -22.46
N LYS A 328 -7.42 -2.82 -22.03
CA LYS A 328 -7.18 -4.05 -22.81
C LYS A 328 -7.73 -3.95 -24.22
N GLU A 329 -8.96 -3.46 -24.38
CA GLU A 329 -9.58 -3.28 -25.69
C GLU A 329 -8.92 -2.19 -26.56
N TRP A 330 -8.19 -1.26 -25.93
CA TRP A 330 -7.48 -0.23 -26.67
C TRP A 330 -6.10 -0.67 -27.16
N GLY A 331 -5.53 -1.74 -26.62
CA GLY A 331 -4.18 -2.19 -26.93
C GLY A 331 -3.08 -1.18 -26.56
N VAL A 332 -3.41 -0.20 -25.70
CA VAL A 332 -2.50 0.84 -25.21
C VAL A 332 -2.16 0.54 -23.76
N SER A 333 -0.90 0.75 -23.36
CA SER A 333 -0.51 0.52 -21.97
C SER A 333 -0.97 1.66 -21.05
N GLY A 334 -1.24 1.32 -19.78
CA GLY A 334 -1.50 2.33 -18.74
C GLY A 334 -0.35 3.32 -18.58
N VAL A 335 0.90 2.88 -18.79
CA VAL A 335 2.09 3.75 -18.79
C VAL A 335 1.96 4.88 -19.82
N THR A 336 1.60 4.55 -21.06
CA THR A 336 1.36 5.55 -22.13
C THR A 336 0.28 6.57 -21.76
N ILE A 337 -0.81 6.09 -21.15
CA ILE A 337 -1.90 6.96 -20.69
C ILE A 337 -1.42 7.86 -19.53
N GLY A 338 -0.71 7.31 -18.56
CA GLY A 338 -0.17 8.07 -17.43
C GLY A 338 0.78 9.19 -17.87
N GLU A 339 1.67 8.90 -18.83
CA GLU A 339 2.57 9.91 -19.43
C GLU A 339 1.80 11.01 -20.15
N ALA A 340 0.76 10.67 -20.88
CA ALA A 340 -0.06 11.66 -21.57
C ALA A 340 -0.84 12.55 -20.60
N LEU A 341 -1.42 11.97 -19.55
CA LEU A 341 -2.07 12.73 -18.48
C LEU A 341 -1.06 13.63 -17.74
N ARG A 342 0.17 13.13 -17.52
CA ARG A 342 1.23 13.92 -16.88
C ARG A 342 1.62 15.16 -17.69
N LYS A 343 1.64 15.09 -19.03
CA LYS A 343 1.84 16.24 -19.91
C LYS A 343 0.74 17.29 -19.76
N GLU A 344 -0.49 16.85 -19.48
CA GLU A 344 -1.62 17.72 -19.15
C GLU A 344 -1.64 18.13 -17.65
N LYS A 345 -0.53 17.92 -16.92
CA LYS A 345 -0.35 18.23 -15.49
C LYS A 345 -1.32 17.46 -14.56
N ILE A 346 -1.71 16.26 -14.96
CA ILE A 346 -2.53 15.34 -14.17
C ILE A 346 -1.64 14.16 -13.78
N ALA A 347 -1.46 13.94 -12.48
CA ALA A 347 -0.76 12.78 -11.95
C ALA A 347 -1.80 11.74 -11.51
N VAL A 348 -1.60 10.49 -11.92
CA VAL A 348 -2.43 9.36 -11.50
C VAL A 348 -1.73 8.56 -10.41
N GLU A 349 -2.47 7.78 -9.64
CA GLU A 349 -1.91 7.01 -8.52
C GLU A 349 -1.05 5.85 -9.02
N LEU A 350 -1.57 5.08 -9.97
CA LEU A 350 -0.92 3.87 -10.44
C LEU A 350 -1.22 3.66 -11.92
N VAL A 351 -0.22 3.15 -12.64
CA VAL A 351 -0.37 2.64 -14.01
C VAL A 351 0.29 1.27 -14.10
N ASP A 352 -0.31 0.34 -14.85
CA ASP A 352 0.30 -0.93 -15.20
C ASP A 352 0.16 -1.19 -16.71
N LEU A 353 0.34 -2.44 -17.17
CA LEU A 353 0.26 -2.76 -18.60
C LEU A 353 -1.13 -2.54 -19.20
N GLN A 354 -2.19 -2.64 -18.37
CA GLN A 354 -3.57 -2.58 -18.83
C GLN A 354 -4.43 -1.57 -18.10
N ASN A 355 -3.98 -1.06 -16.95
CA ASN A 355 -4.83 -0.30 -16.04
C ASN A 355 -4.24 1.06 -15.70
N VAL A 356 -5.12 2.01 -15.41
CA VAL A 356 -4.80 3.27 -14.75
C VAL A 356 -5.73 3.44 -13.56
N LEU A 357 -5.16 3.71 -12.41
CA LEU A 357 -5.90 3.98 -11.17
C LEU A 357 -5.86 5.47 -10.84
N PHE A 358 -7.04 6.03 -10.64
CA PHE A 358 -7.25 7.35 -10.04
C PHE A 358 -7.66 7.17 -8.58
N LEU A 359 -6.89 7.74 -7.67
CA LEU A 359 -7.21 7.83 -6.25
C LEU A 359 -8.01 9.11 -6.03
N VAL A 360 -9.29 8.98 -5.72
CA VAL A 360 -10.18 10.12 -5.47
C VAL A 360 -10.47 10.22 -3.98
N THR A 361 -10.39 11.42 -3.44
CA THR A 361 -10.65 11.70 -2.03
C THR A 361 -11.68 12.83 -1.89
N TYR A 362 -12.12 13.10 -0.66
CA TYR A 362 -13.01 14.24 -0.38
C TYR A 362 -12.39 15.59 -0.77
N ALA A 363 -11.07 15.70 -0.81
CA ALA A 363 -10.36 16.93 -1.17
C ALA A 363 -10.52 17.29 -2.67
N ASP A 364 -10.93 16.33 -3.49
CA ASP A 364 -11.19 16.54 -4.92
C ASP A 364 -12.57 17.15 -5.17
N TRP A 365 -13.49 17.10 -4.18
CA TRP A 365 -14.84 17.60 -4.36
C TRP A 365 -14.92 19.14 -4.26
N ALA A 366 -14.61 19.78 -5.38
CA ALA A 366 -14.91 21.17 -5.66
C ALA A 366 -15.63 21.19 -7.02
N PRO A 367 -16.98 21.19 -7.07
CA PRO A 367 -17.76 20.77 -8.24
C PRO A 367 -17.33 21.40 -9.59
N VAL A 368 -17.02 22.69 -9.61
CA VAL A 368 -16.62 23.39 -10.84
C VAL A 368 -15.21 22.99 -11.26
N GLN A 369 -14.25 23.07 -10.33
CA GLN A 369 -12.84 22.73 -10.58
C GLN A 369 -12.66 21.23 -10.89
N TRP A 370 -13.44 20.39 -10.19
CA TRP A 370 -13.42 18.95 -10.41
C TRP A 370 -14.00 18.58 -11.79
N GLN A 371 -15.10 19.21 -12.19
CA GLN A 371 -15.67 19.02 -13.54
C GLN A 371 -14.65 19.41 -14.64
N ASP A 372 -13.91 20.50 -14.47
CA ASP A 372 -12.86 20.90 -15.42
C ASP A 372 -11.74 19.86 -15.47
N THR A 373 -11.30 19.37 -14.33
CA THR A 373 -10.27 18.29 -14.26
C THR A 373 -10.76 17.02 -14.96
N VAL A 374 -11.99 16.58 -14.70
CA VAL A 374 -12.61 15.43 -15.35
C VAL A 374 -12.69 15.62 -16.87
N ASN A 375 -13.09 16.82 -17.33
CA ASN A 375 -13.15 17.13 -18.77
C ASN A 375 -11.75 17.04 -19.44
N ARG A 376 -10.71 17.51 -18.76
CA ARG A 376 -9.32 17.41 -19.23
C ARG A 376 -8.85 15.96 -19.31
N ILE A 377 -9.16 15.13 -18.31
CA ILE A 377 -8.89 13.68 -18.32
C ILE A 377 -9.58 13.06 -19.55
N CYS A 378 -10.88 13.25 -19.70
CA CYS A 378 -11.65 12.68 -20.78
C CYS A 378 -11.15 13.12 -22.17
N LYS A 379 -10.84 14.40 -22.34
CA LYS A 379 -10.29 14.94 -23.60
C LYS A 379 -8.93 14.32 -23.94
N THR A 380 -8.07 14.11 -22.95
CA THR A 380 -6.77 13.47 -23.16
C THR A 380 -6.93 12.01 -23.60
N LEU A 381 -7.79 11.27 -22.90
CA LEU A 381 -8.09 9.87 -23.26
C LEU A 381 -8.72 9.76 -24.67
N GLN A 382 -9.65 10.64 -25.01
CA GLN A 382 -10.29 10.65 -26.34
C GLN A 382 -9.27 10.86 -27.48
N LYS A 383 -8.25 11.71 -27.27
CA LYS A 383 -7.16 11.92 -28.26
C LYS A 383 -6.30 10.68 -28.47
N LEU A 384 -6.17 9.83 -27.45
CA LEU A 384 -5.35 8.61 -27.46
C LEU A 384 -6.12 7.37 -27.86
N ARG A 385 -7.44 7.51 -28.06
CA ARG A 385 -8.29 6.41 -28.48
C ARG A 385 -7.80 5.86 -29.82
N PRO A 386 -7.56 4.53 -29.94
CA PRO A 386 -7.18 3.93 -31.23
C PRO A 386 -8.25 4.18 -32.29
N VAL A 387 -7.83 4.67 -33.46
CA VAL A 387 -8.71 4.77 -34.61
C VAL A 387 -8.93 3.35 -35.14
N LYS A 388 -10.18 2.94 -35.30
CA LYS A 388 -10.49 1.66 -35.94
C LYS A 388 -9.87 1.66 -37.37
N ASN A 389 -9.02 0.68 -37.66
CA ASN A 389 -8.24 0.44 -38.88
C ASN A 389 -6.90 1.18 -39.04
N PRO A 390 -5.84 0.82 -38.23
CA PRO A 390 -4.47 1.18 -38.59
C PRO A 390 -3.90 0.34 -39.74
N LEU A 391 -4.61 -0.71 -40.19
CA LEU A 391 -4.07 -1.70 -41.14
C LEU A 391 -4.22 -1.31 -42.63
N GLU A 392 -5.07 -0.34 -42.96
CA GLU A 392 -5.35 0.00 -44.39
C GLU A 392 -4.23 0.82 -45.08
N ALA A 393 -3.20 1.26 -44.37
CA ALA A 393 -2.13 2.11 -44.93
C ALA A 393 -0.69 1.56 -44.75
N ARG A 394 -0.51 0.29 -44.37
CA ARG A 394 0.82 -0.26 -43.99
C ARG A 394 1.25 -1.44 -44.87
N SER A 395 2.56 -1.60 -45.07
CA SER A 395 3.12 -2.75 -45.79
C SER A 395 2.92 -4.06 -45.02
N VAL A 396 2.91 -5.19 -45.73
CA VAL A 396 2.76 -6.55 -45.15
C VAL A 396 3.81 -6.83 -44.07
N GLU A 397 5.03 -6.31 -44.22
CA GLU A 397 6.09 -6.45 -43.23
C GLU A 397 5.81 -5.64 -41.95
N GLN A 398 5.26 -4.42 -42.09
CA GLN A 398 4.84 -3.58 -40.98
C GLN A 398 3.64 -4.18 -40.22
N VAL A 399 2.73 -4.82 -40.94
CA VAL A 399 1.59 -5.54 -40.34
C VAL A 399 2.08 -6.74 -39.55
N LYS A 400 2.98 -7.57 -40.13
CA LYS A 400 3.58 -8.72 -39.39
C LYS A 400 4.38 -8.30 -38.15
N ALA A 401 5.15 -7.22 -38.25
CA ALA A 401 5.90 -6.69 -37.07
C ALA A 401 4.94 -6.23 -35.97
N LEU A 402 3.83 -5.57 -36.31
CA LEU A 402 2.79 -5.16 -35.37
C LEU A 402 2.02 -6.33 -34.78
N GLU A 403 1.71 -7.35 -35.58
CA GLU A 403 1.08 -8.59 -35.07
C GLU A 403 1.98 -9.32 -34.10
N THR A 404 3.30 -9.39 -34.37
CA THR A 404 4.29 -9.97 -33.47
C THR A 404 4.40 -9.18 -32.18
N GLU A 405 4.46 -7.85 -32.25
CA GLU A 405 4.49 -6.96 -31.08
C GLU A 405 3.18 -7.03 -30.27
N ALA A 406 2.03 -7.10 -30.95
CA ALA A 406 0.74 -7.29 -30.31
C ALA A 406 0.64 -8.65 -29.60
N ALA A 407 1.12 -9.73 -30.21
CA ALA A 407 1.16 -11.06 -29.61
C ALA A 407 2.13 -11.13 -28.40
N GLU A 408 3.28 -10.46 -28.48
CA GLU A 408 4.19 -10.36 -27.33
C GLU A 408 3.57 -9.54 -26.17
N LYS A 409 2.86 -8.44 -26.49
CA LYS A 409 2.12 -7.65 -25.50
C LYS A 409 0.99 -8.47 -24.87
N GLU A 410 0.22 -9.17 -25.68
CA GLU A 410 -0.87 -10.03 -25.20
C GLU A 410 -0.33 -11.14 -24.30
N LYS A 411 0.78 -11.77 -24.68
CA LYS A 411 1.48 -12.77 -23.85
C LYS A 411 1.97 -12.19 -22.52
N ALA A 412 2.50 -10.97 -22.54
CA ALA A 412 2.93 -10.28 -21.30
C ALA A 412 1.72 -9.91 -20.42
N GLN A 413 0.63 -9.47 -21.02
CA GLN A 413 -0.60 -9.11 -20.31
C GLN A 413 -1.30 -10.31 -19.65
N GLN A 414 -1.12 -11.51 -20.20
CA GLN A 414 -1.67 -12.75 -19.67
C GLN A 414 -0.71 -13.52 -18.77
N ALA A 415 0.55 -13.06 -18.62
CA ALA A 415 1.57 -13.76 -17.85
C ALA A 415 1.33 -13.61 -16.35
N GLU A 416 0.86 -14.67 -15.72
CA GLU A 416 0.78 -14.78 -14.26
C GLU A 416 2.21 -14.80 -13.66
N ILE A 417 2.35 -14.22 -12.46
CA ILE A 417 3.63 -14.29 -11.72
C ILE A 417 3.90 -15.76 -11.37
N PRO A 418 5.05 -16.32 -11.77
CA PRO A 418 5.35 -17.71 -11.47
C PRO A 418 5.47 -17.93 -9.95
N VAL A 419 4.91 -19.04 -9.47
CA VAL A 419 5.05 -19.45 -8.07
C VAL A 419 6.46 -20.00 -7.84
N THR A 420 7.05 -19.63 -6.70
CA THR A 420 8.36 -20.10 -6.25
C THR A 420 8.25 -20.73 -4.87
N GLU A 421 9.20 -21.59 -4.55
CA GLU A 421 9.35 -22.18 -3.22
C GLU A 421 10.50 -21.50 -2.46
N ALA A 422 10.29 -21.21 -1.19
CA ALA A 422 11.36 -20.78 -0.30
C ALA A 422 12.27 -21.98 0.01
N ALA A 423 13.52 -21.89 -0.41
CA ALA A 423 14.53 -22.93 -0.19
C ALA A 423 15.41 -22.66 1.04
N VAL A 424 15.49 -21.39 1.47
CA VAL A 424 16.30 -20.92 2.61
C VAL A 424 15.54 -19.84 3.36
N PRO A 425 15.55 -19.81 4.71
CA PRO A 425 14.91 -18.73 5.48
C PRO A 425 15.44 -17.36 5.06
N MET A 426 14.52 -16.38 4.93
CA MET A 426 14.85 -15.02 4.45
C MET A 426 15.93 -14.34 5.31
N ARG A 427 15.87 -14.51 6.64
CA ARG A 427 16.85 -13.93 7.57
C ARG A 427 18.23 -14.53 7.38
N THR A 428 18.33 -15.84 7.13
CA THR A 428 19.60 -16.50 6.77
C THR A 428 20.21 -15.90 5.50
N VAL A 429 19.38 -15.66 4.48
CA VAL A 429 19.84 -15.02 3.24
C VAL A 429 20.22 -13.56 3.46
N PHE A 430 19.49 -12.84 4.31
CA PHE A 430 19.75 -11.43 4.61
C PHE A 430 21.17 -11.23 5.19
N TYR A 431 21.60 -12.11 6.11
CA TYR A 431 22.92 -12.06 6.73
C TYR A 431 23.99 -12.84 5.97
N GLY A 432 23.59 -13.75 5.07
CA GLY A 432 24.52 -14.61 4.31
C GLY A 432 25.38 -13.83 3.30
N LYS A 433 26.52 -14.41 2.93
CA LYS A 433 27.38 -13.89 1.87
C LYS A 433 26.67 -13.95 0.52
N LYS A 434 26.82 -12.89 -0.27
CA LYS A 434 26.15 -12.74 -1.56
C LYS A 434 27.17 -12.57 -2.68
N LYS A 435 26.85 -13.12 -3.85
CA LYS A 435 27.58 -12.84 -5.10
C LYS A 435 26.64 -12.31 -6.16
N THR A 436 27.18 -11.54 -7.09
CA THR A 436 26.45 -11.02 -8.26
C THR A 436 26.70 -11.94 -9.44
N VAL A 437 25.63 -12.31 -10.14
CA VAL A 437 25.68 -13.15 -11.34
C VAL A 437 24.81 -12.54 -12.44
N PRO A 438 25.07 -12.80 -13.74
CA PRO A 438 24.12 -12.44 -14.79
C PRO A 438 22.76 -13.07 -14.54
N LEU A 439 21.66 -12.36 -14.85
CA LEU A 439 20.30 -12.89 -14.68
C LEU A 439 20.10 -14.24 -15.40
N SER A 440 20.65 -14.39 -16.60
CA SER A 440 20.60 -15.64 -17.37
C SER A 440 21.32 -16.81 -16.68
N GLY A 441 22.30 -16.54 -15.83
CA GLY A 441 23.06 -17.54 -15.05
C GLY A 441 22.50 -17.77 -13.65
N ALA A 442 21.37 -17.17 -13.29
CA ALA A 442 20.81 -17.27 -11.94
C ALA A 442 19.96 -18.53 -11.71
N VAL A 443 19.51 -19.21 -12.78
CA VAL A 443 18.65 -20.42 -12.69
C VAL A 443 19.26 -21.45 -11.73
N GLY A 444 18.45 -21.96 -10.80
CA GLY A 444 18.87 -22.91 -9.77
C GLY A 444 19.53 -22.28 -8.53
N LEU A 445 19.95 -21.01 -8.58
CA LEU A 445 20.56 -20.31 -7.46
C LEU A 445 19.51 -19.68 -6.54
N ILE A 446 19.88 -19.43 -5.27
CA ILE A 446 19.01 -18.82 -4.27
C ILE A 446 19.05 -17.28 -4.41
N CYS A 447 17.90 -16.68 -4.60
CA CYS A 447 17.76 -15.24 -4.69
C CYS A 447 18.14 -14.57 -3.35
N ALA A 448 18.91 -13.48 -3.41
CA ALA A 448 19.36 -12.76 -2.22
C ALA A 448 18.85 -11.29 -2.15
N GLU A 449 17.93 -10.92 -3.03
CA GLU A 449 17.31 -9.61 -3.07
C GLU A 449 15.89 -9.72 -3.64
N PRO A 450 14.92 -8.88 -3.21
CA PRO A 450 13.60 -8.91 -3.81
C PRO A 450 13.65 -8.34 -5.23
N ILE A 451 12.95 -8.95 -6.17
CA ILE A 451 12.76 -8.40 -7.51
C ILE A 451 11.28 -8.12 -7.69
N SER A 452 10.94 -6.86 -7.88
CA SER A 452 9.57 -6.40 -8.13
C SER A 452 9.53 -5.54 -9.38
N PHE A 453 8.41 -5.58 -10.09
CA PHE A 453 8.11 -4.63 -11.15
C PHE A 453 7.08 -3.63 -10.64
N TYR A 454 7.33 -2.36 -10.86
CA TYR A 454 6.48 -1.30 -10.35
C TYR A 454 5.82 -0.52 -11.49
N PRO A 455 4.56 -0.19 -11.34
CA PRO A 455 3.57 -0.61 -10.35
C PRO A 455 3.06 -2.05 -10.59
N PRO A 456 2.44 -2.73 -9.61
CA PRO A 456 2.13 -2.27 -8.25
C PRO A 456 3.24 -2.59 -7.22
N GLY A 457 4.42 -3.06 -7.64
CA GLY A 457 5.52 -3.40 -6.74
C GLY A 457 5.40 -4.77 -6.05
N ILE A 458 4.65 -5.67 -6.67
CA ILE A 458 4.52 -7.05 -6.20
C ILE A 458 5.81 -7.81 -6.47
N PRO A 459 6.39 -8.49 -5.47
CA PRO A 459 7.59 -9.27 -5.67
C PRO A 459 7.37 -10.49 -6.58
N VAL A 460 8.18 -10.61 -7.61
CA VAL A 460 8.23 -11.78 -8.51
C VAL A 460 9.02 -12.91 -7.86
N ILE A 461 10.13 -12.54 -7.24
CA ILE A 461 10.98 -13.44 -6.45
C ILE A 461 11.47 -12.73 -5.19
N LEU A 462 11.55 -13.47 -4.11
CA LEU A 462 11.93 -12.98 -2.79
C LEU A 462 13.25 -13.61 -2.32
N PRO A 463 13.96 -12.99 -1.36
CA PRO A 463 15.13 -13.60 -0.77
C PRO A 463 14.80 -14.98 -0.19
N GLY A 464 15.64 -15.96 -0.47
CA GLY A 464 15.46 -17.35 -0.04
C GLY A 464 14.76 -18.24 -1.06
N GLU A 465 14.16 -17.70 -2.08
CA GLU A 465 13.55 -18.47 -3.16
C GLU A 465 14.58 -18.83 -4.25
N ARG A 466 14.30 -19.90 -4.96
CA ARG A 466 15.17 -20.39 -6.05
C ARG A 466 14.74 -19.80 -7.38
N PHE A 467 15.70 -19.26 -8.13
CA PHE A 467 15.45 -18.85 -9.51
C PHE A 467 15.08 -20.06 -10.38
N THR A 468 13.98 -19.93 -11.13
CA THR A 468 13.57 -20.91 -12.16
C THR A 468 13.67 -20.26 -13.54
N ASP A 469 13.71 -21.10 -14.60
CA ASP A 469 13.66 -20.61 -15.99
C ASP A 469 12.42 -19.73 -16.23
N LYS A 470 11.28 -20.11 -15.65
CA LYS A 470 10.03 -19.33 -15.76
C LYS A 470 10.16 -17.94 -15.19
N ILE A 471 10.80 -17.77 -14.01
CA ILE A 471 11.03 -16.47 -13.38
C ILE A 471 11.97 -15.60 -14.21
N VAL A 472 13.08 -16.16 -14.66
CA VAL A 472 14.04 -15.44 -15.49
C VAL A 472 13.38 -14.98 -16.79
N ALA A 473 12.64 -15.86 -17.46
CA ALA A 473 11.89 -15.53 -18.68
C ALA A 473 10.83 -14.45 -18.42
N TRP A 474 10.09 -14.54 -17.31
CA TRP A 474 9.09 -13.55 -16.92
C TRP A 474 9.73 -12.17 -16.66
N CYS A 475 10.83 -12.11 -15.92
CA CYS A 475 11.58 -10.87 -15.68
C CYS A 475 12.04 -10.22 -16.99
N CYS A 476 12.58 -11.02 -17.92
CA CYS A 476 13.01 -10.53 -19.24
C CYS A 476 11.83 -9.98 -20.05
N LEU A 477 10.66 -10.65 -20.00
CA LEU A 477 9.45 -10.22 -20.70
C LEU A 477 8.94 -8.88 -20.16
N MET A 478 8.80 -8.73 -18.83
CA MET A 478 8.32 -7.49 -18.22
C MET A 478 9.27 -6.32 -18.46
N LYS A 479 10.58 -6.58 -18.45
CA LYS A 479 11.58 -5.57 -18.78
C LYS A 479 11.45 -5.08 -20.22
N LYS A 480 11.23 -5.98 -21.20
CA LYS A 480 10.95 -5.60 -22.60
C LYS A 480 9.73 -4.72 -22.74
N GLN A 481 8.73 -4.86 -21.87
CA GLN A 481 7.52 -4.02 -21.83
C GLN A 481 7.74 -2.66 -21.17
N GLY A 482 8.97 -2.35 -20.73
CA GLY A 482 9.32 -1.05 -20.15
C GLY A 482 8.86 -0.86 -18.71
N LEU A 483 8.45 -1.91 -17.99
CA LEU A 483 8.07 -1.77 -16.59
C LEU A 483 9.31 -1.47 -15.73
N PRO A 484 9.26 -0.46 -14.86
CA PRO A 484 10.33 -0.16 -13.92
C PRO A 484 10.57 -1.30 -12.96
N VAL A 485 11.85 -1.59 -12.70
CA VAL A 485 12.28 -2.61 -11.74
C VAL A 485 12.60 -1.96 -10.40
N SER A 486 12.18 -2.58 -9.32
CA SER A 486 12.43 -2.14 -7.96
C SER A 486 12.88 -3.31 -7.09
N GLY A 487 13.77 -3.03 -6.15
CA GLY A 487 14.25 -4.02 -5.17
C GLY A 487 15.66 -4.51 -5.41
N PRO A 488 16.06 -4.96 -6.62
CA PRO A 488 17.41 -5.41 -6.84
C PRO A 488 18.43 -4.25 -6.89
N ALA A 489 19.68 -4.56 -6.60
CA ALA A 489 20.76 -3.58 -6.69
C ALA A 489 20.99 -3.07 -8.12
N ASP A 490 20.81 -3.94 -9.11
CA ASP A 490 20.84 -3.60 -10.53
C ASP A 490 19.42 -3.54 -11.09
N THR A 491 18.87 -2.35 -11.16
CA THR A 491 17.52 -2.13 -11.72
C THR A 491 17.44 -2.37 -13.24
N SER A 492 18.58 -2.50 -13.92
CA SER A 492 18.62 -2.93 -15.31
C SER A 492 18.38 -4.43 -15.47
N LEU A 493 18.42 -5.20 -14.37
CA LEU A 493 18.33 -6.67 -14.36
C LEU A 493 19.30 -7.37 -15.34
N GLN A 494 20.44 -6.77 -15.63
CA GLN A 494 21.51 -7.49 -16.29
C GLN A 494 22.15 -8.48 -15.34
N THR A 495 22.23 -8.09 -14.06
CA THR A 495 22.77 -8.90 -12.97
C THR A 495 21.79 -8.98 -11.80
N VAL A 496 21.93 -10.04 -10.99
CA VAL A 496 21.17 -10.23 -9.75
C VAL A 496 22.08 -10.77 -8.65
N ARG A 497 21.72 -10.50 -7.40
CA ARG A 497 22.41 -11.04 -6.24
C ARG A 497 21.82 -12.38 -5.84
N VAL A 498 22.71 -13.35 -5.60
CA VAL A 498 22.38 -14.70 -5.13
C VAL A 498 23.17 -15.04 -3.87
N LEU A 499 22.63 -15.92 -3.04
CA LEU A 499 23.33 -16.44 -1.87
C LEU A 499 24.53 -17.27 -2.34
N THR A 500 25.70 -17.04 -1.72
CA THR A 500 26.86 -17.90 -1.94
C THR A 500 26.65 -19.20 -1.16
N GLN A 501 26.66 -20.33 -1.83
CA GLN A 501 26.75 -21.63 -1.16
C GLN A 501 28.21 -21.77 -0.69
N GLU A 502 28.42 -21.91 0.61
CA GLU A 502 29.70 -22.28 1.16
C GLU A 502 29.95 -23.77 0.96
#